data_cca2731238a984fd3e453279d432331e
#
_entry.id   cca2731238a984fd3e453279d432331e
#
_cell.length_a   1.000
_cell.length_b   1.000
_cell.length_c   1.000
_cell.angle_alpha   90.00
_cell.angle_beta   90.00
_cell.angle_gamma   90.00
#
_symmetry.space_group_name_H-M   'P 1'
#
loop_
_entity.id
_entity.type
_entity.pdbx_description
1 polymer ?
#
loop_
_entity_poly.entity_id
_entity_poly.type
_entity_poly.pdbx_seq_one_letter_code
_entity_poly.pdbx_strand_id
1 'polypeptide(L)'
;VWVAGQNLPSLSRSDLFDARKQMGVLFQSGALFTDLDVFENVAFPLRVHTQLSDEMIRDIVLMKLQAVGLRGAIDLMPDELSGGMKRRVALARAIALDPQILMYDEPFVGQDPIAMGVLVRLIRLLNDALGITSIVVSHDLAETASIADYIYVVGDGQVLGQGTPDELMGSDNPRIRQFMKGDPDGPVPFHFPAPDYRADLLGAR
;
A
#
# COMPACT_ATOMS: atom_id res chain seq x y z
N VAL A 1 -16.41 -10.68 -6.35
CA VAL A 1 -14.98 -10.63 -5.98
C VAL A 1 -14.61 -11.96 -5.35
N TRP A 2 -13.57 -12.59 -5.89
CA TRP A 2 -13.04 -13.87 -5.40
C TRP A 2 -11.67 -13.62 -4.76
N VAL A 3 -11.47 -14.17 -3.56
CA VAL A 3 -10.21 -14.08 -2.81
C VAL A 3 -9.91 -15.45 -2.21
N ALA A 4 -8.72 -15.96 -2.45
CA ALA A 4 -8.30 -17.30 -1.98
C ALA A 4 -9.34 -18.41 -2.27
N GLY A 5 -9.97 -18.38 -3.45
CA GLY A 5 -11.01 -19.33 -3.85
C GLY A 5 -12.40 -19.10 -3.25
N GLN A 6 -12.59 -18.06 -2.44
CA GLN A 6 -13.87 -17.72 -1.80
C GLN A 6 -14.54 -16.53 -2.51
N ASN A 7 -15.83 -16.62 -2.80
CA ASN A 7 -16.62 -15.50 -3.32
C ASN A 7 -17.08 -14.61 -2.16
N LEU A 8 -16.38 -13.52 -1.89
CA LEU A 8 -16.63 -12.65 -0.74
C LEU A 8 -18.09 -12.17 -0.61
N PRO A 9 -18.79 -11.72 -1.67
CA PRO A 9 -20.20 -11.32 -1.58
C PRO A 9 -21.17 -12.41 -1.15
N SER A 10 -20.81 -13.69 -1.29
CA SER A 10 -21.66 -14.82 -0.93
C SER A 10 -21.38 -15.39 0.47
N LEU A 11 -20.36 -14.88 1.16
CA LEU A 11 -20.00 -15.34 2.50
C LEU A 11 -21.02 -14.88 3.55
N SER A 12 -21.21 -15.70 4.58
CA SER A 12 -21.88 -15.28 5.80
C SER A 12 -21.06 -14.16 6.49
N ARG A 13 -21.68 -13.42 7.40
CA ARG A 13 -20.99 -12.40 8.17
C ARG A 13 -19.79 -12.97 8.95
N SER A 14 -19.94 -14.15 9.52
CA SER A 14 -18.88 -14.85 10.25
C SER A 14 -17.71 -15.19 9.32
N ASP A 15 -18.01 -15.85 8.19
CA ASP A 15 -17.00 -16.28 7.24
C ASP A 15 -16.25 -15.09 6.61
N LEU A 16 -16.98 -13.98 6.41
CA LEU A 16 -16.37 -12.74 5.92
C LEU A 16 -15.37 -12.14 6.94
N PHE A 17 -15.68 -12.24 8.25
CA PHE A 17 -14.73 -11.83 9.30
C PHE A 17 -13.48 -12.73 9.29
N ASP A 18 -13.64 -14.03 9.11
CA ASP A 18 -12.51 -14.96 9.05
C ASP A 18 -11.67 -14.75 7.77
N ALA A 19 -12.32 -14.49 6.63
CA ALA A 19 -11.61 -14.11 5.40
C ALA A 19 -10.79 -12.83 5.58
N ARG A 20 -11.32 -11.82 6.29
CA ARG A 20 -10.61 -10.56 6.56
C ARG A 20 -9.38 -10.71 7.46
N LYS A 21 -9.36 -11.68 8.37
CA LYS A 21 -8.17 -11.96 9.20
C LYS A 21 -6.98 -12.41 8.36
N GLN A 22 -7.23 -12.96 7.16
CA GLN A 22 -6.20 -13.37 6.21
C GLN A 22 -5.71 -12.23 5.32
N MET A 23 -6.22 -11.01 5.53
CA MET A 23 -5.88 -9.83 4.74
C MET A 23 -5.33 -8.73 5.67
N GLY A 24 -4.11 -8.28 5.41
CA GLY A 24 -3.55 -7.10 6.05
C GLY A 24 -3.75 -5.86 5.16
N VAL A 25 -3.83 -4.69 5.78
CA VAL A 25 -3.90 -3.41 5.05
C VAL A 25 -2.95 -2.41 5.68
N LEU A 26 -2.10 -1.82 4.86
CA LEU A 26 -1.31 -0.64 5.20
C LEU A 26 -1.96 0.58 4.54
N PHE A 27 -2.59 1.43 5.32
CA PHE A 27 -3.19 2.68 4.86
C PHE A 27 -2.14 3.77 4.64
N GLN A 28 -2.42 4.71 3.76
CA GLN A 28 -1.57 5.86 3.43
C GLN A 28 -1.08 6.64 4.66
N SER A 29 -1.92 6.89 5.65
CA SER A 29 -1.55 7.57 6.90
C SER A 29 -0.92 6.66 7.96
N GLY A 30 -0.85 5.33 7.69
CA GLY A 30 -0.52 4.31 8.69
C GLY A 30 -1.66 4.00 9.65
N ALA A 31 -2.59 4.92 9.87
CA ALA A 31 -3.79 4.77 10.71
C ALA A 31 -3.49 4.11 12.08
N LEU A 32 -2.41 4.54 12.76
CA LEU A 32 -2.09 4.08 14.11
C LEU A 32 -3.13 4.61 15.11
N PHE A 33 -3.44 3.82 16.12
CA PHE A 33 -4.19 4.27 17.28
C PHE A 33 -3.30 5.25 18.07
N THR A 34 -3.76 6.48 18.23
CA THR A 34 -2.97 7.58 18.80
C THR A 34 -2.86 7.51 20.32
N ASP A 35 -3.73 6.78 20.95
CA ASP A 35 -3.81 6.52 22.40
C ASP A 35 -3.15 5.20 22.83
N LEU A 36 -2.56 4.48 21.89
CA LEU A 36 -1.81 3.25 22.12
C LEU A 36 -0.34 3.46 21.72
N ASP A 37 0.59 2.92 22.52
CA ASP A 37 2.01 2.88 22.17
C ASP A 37 2.28 1.95 20.97
N VAL A 38 3.54 1.85 20.57
CA VAL A 38 3.97 1.00 19.46
C VAL A 38 3.68 -0.47 19.74
N PHE A 39 3.91 -0.93 20.97
CA PHE A 39 3.63 -2.31 21.34
C PHE A 39 2.15 -2.64 21.18
N GLU A 40 1.27 -1.86 21.80
CA GLU A 40 -0.17 -2.11 21.77
C GLU A 40 -0.77 -1.91 20.37
N ASN A 41 -0.24 -0.99 19.55
CA ASN A 41 -0.62 -0.89 18.15
C ASN A 41 -0.40 -2.22 17.39
N VAL A 42 0.75 -2.87 17.57
CA VAL A 42 1.07 -4.12 16.89
C VAL A 42 0.37 -5.31 17.56
N ALA A 43 0.20 -5.29 18.89
CA ALA A 43 -0.50 -6.32 19.65
C ALA A 43 -2.01 -6.34 19.40
N PHE A 44 -2.60 -5.20 19.04
CA PHE A 44 -4.05 -5.03 18.93
C PHE A 44 -4.75 -6.11 18.11
N PRO A 45 -4.35 -6.42 16.85
CA PRO A 45 -4.99 -7.48 16.08
C PRO A 45 -4.84 -8.86 16.74
N LEU A 46 -3.73 -9.13 17.40
CA LEU A 46 -3.51 -10.40 18.11
C LEU A 46 -4.47 -10.53 19.31
N ARG A 47 -4.63 -9.47 20.12
CA ARG A 47 -5.55 -9.45 21.26
C ARG A 47 -7.01 -9.62 20.83
N VAL A 48 -7.41 -9.01 19.70
CA VAL A 48 -8.80 -9.03 19.24
C VAL A 48 -9.15 -10.35 18.53
N HIS A 49 -8.22 -10.97 17.81
CA HIS A 49 -8.52 -12.06 16.90
C HIS A 49 -7.94 -13.41 17.33
N THR A 50 -7.20 -13.47 18.45
CA THR A 50 -6.61 -14.73 18.94
C THR A 50 -6.89 -14.91 20.44
N GLN A 51 -6.58 -16.09 20.95
CA GLN A 51 -6.61 -16.41 22.37
C GLN A 51 -5.18 -16.67 22.91
N LEU A 52 -4.17 -16.03 22.32
CA LEU A 52 -2.78 -16.17 22.72
C LEU A 52 -2.56 -15.55 24.11
N SER A 53 -1.64 -16.14 24.90
CA SER A 53 -1.21 -15.53 26.17
C SER A 53 -0.45 -14.22 25.92
N ASP A 54 -0.42 -13.34 26.92
CA ASP A 54 0.33 -12.07 26.83
C ASP A 54 1.82 -12.30 26.53
N GLU A 55 2.41 -13.37 27.03
CA GLU A 55 3.78 -13.75 26.75
C GLU A 55 3.98 -14.07 25.24
N MET A 56 3.08 -14.88 24.66
CA MET A 56 3.13 -15.18 23.23
C MET A 56 2.90 -13.95 22.35
N ILE A 57 1.94 -13.09 22.73
CA ILE A 57 1.69 -11.81 22.04
C ILE A 57 2.94 -10.94 22.08
N ARG A 58 3.59 -10.83 23.23
CA ARG A 58 4.83 -10.08 23.39
C ARG A 58 5.93 -10.58 22.44
N ASP A 59 6.13 -11.89 22.35
CA ASP A 59 7.17 -12.47 21.51
C ASP A 59 6.88 -12.21 20.03
N ILE A 60 5.61 -12.34 19.60
CA ILE A 60 5.19 -12.03 18.21
C ILE A 60 5.42 -10.55 17.92
N VAL A 61 5.00 -9.64 18.80
CA VAL A 61 5.20 -8.20 18.62
C VAL A 61 6.67 -7.84 18.47
N LEU A 62 7.53 -8.39 19.35
CA LEU A 62 8.98 -8.17 19.27
C LEU A 62 9.54 -8.64 17.92
N MET A 63 9.09 -9.81 17.44
CA MET A 63 9.50 -10.37 16.15
C MET A 63 9.07 -9.47 14.98
N LYS A 64 7.80 -9.01 14.98
CA LYS A 64 7.29 -8.12 13.92
C LYS A 64 7.97 -6.75 13.93
N LEU A 65 8.21 -6.17 15.11
CA LEU A 65 8.96 -4.92 15.24
C LEU A 65 10.44 -5.08 14.86
N GLN A 66 11.05 -6.23 15.13
CA GLN A 66 12.40 -6.52 14.64
C GLN A 66 12.45 -6.58 13.13
N ALA A 67 11.45 -7.20 12.46
CA ALA A 67 11.38 -7.30 11.01
C ALA A 67 11.33 -5.93 10.32
N VAL A 68 10.68 -4.95 10.94
CA VAL A 68 10.59 -3.57 10.42
C VAL A 68 11.66 -2.63 11.00
N GLY A 69 12.59 -3.15 11.83
CA GLY A 69 13.71 -2.39 12.40
C GLY A 69 13.31 -1.38 13.49
N LEU A 70 12.22 -1.64 14.23
CA LEU A 70 11.68 -0.72 15.24
C LEU A 70 11.52 -1.35 16.64
N ARG A 71 12.19 -2.48 16.93
CA ARG A 71 12.11 -3.11 18.23
C ARG A 71 12.49 -2.17 19.40
N GLY A 72 13.46 -1.26 19.17
CA GLY A 72 13.89 -0.29 20.18
C GLY A 72 12.92 0.88 20.39
N ALA A 73 11.83 0.97 19.62
CA ALA A 73 10.81 2.02 19.74
C ALA A 73 9.51 1.50 20.39
N ILE A 74 9.56 0.35 21.03
CA ILE A 74 8.40 -0.41 21.51
C ILE A 74 7.50 0.37 22.46
N ASP A 75 8.09 1.22 23.32
CA ASP A 75 7.39 1.98 24.37
C ASP A 75 7.03 3.41 23.91
N LEU A 76 7.34 3.78 22.66
CA LEU A 76 7.06 5.12 22.16
C LEU A 76 5.60 5.27 21.74
N MET A 77 5.08 6.49 21.92
CA MET A 77 3.77 6.87 21.42
C MET A 77 3.85 7.28 19.94
N PRO A 78 2.75 7.17 19.17
CA PRO A 78 2.75 7.55 17.76
C PRO A 78 3.22 8.99 17.47
N ASP A 79 2.99 9.95 18.35
CA ASP A 79 3.43 11.34 18.20
C ASP A 79 4.94 11.54 18.34
N GLU A 80 5.62 10.59 19.00
CA GLU A 80 7.08 10.58 19.13
C GLU A 80 7.79 9.98 17.91
N LEU A 81 7.03 9.41 16.95
CA LEU A 81 7.56 8.74 15.78
C LEU A 81 7.66 9.67 14.58
N SER A 82 8.72 9.53 13.76
CA SER A 82 8.77 10.11 12.43
C SER A 82 7.71 9.46 11.50
N GLY A 83 7.37 10.14 10.38
CA GLY A 83 6.41 9.61 9.40
C GLY A 83 6.78 8.21 8.88
N GLY A 84 8.07 8.01 8.57
CA GLY A 84 8.59 6.71 8.14
C GLY A 84 8.53 5.65 9.24
N MET A 85 8.76 6.02 10.50
CA MET A 85 8.59 5.10 11.64
C MET A 85 7.12 4.71 11.81
N LYS A 86 6.19 5.66 11.76
CA LYS A 86 4.73 5.40 11.84
C LYS A 86 4.29 4.36 10.81
N ARG A 87 4.74 4.50 9.56
CA ARG A 87 4.41 3.52 8.50
C ARG A 87 4.99 2.14 8.76
N ARG A 88 6.22 2.06 9.26
CA ARG A 88 6.83 0.77 9.61
C ARG A 88 6.14 0.09 10.80
N VAL A 89 5.67 0.83 11.80
CA VAL A 89 4.83 0.29 12.89
C VAL A 89 3.50 -0.21 12.33
N ALA A 90 2.85 0.58 11.45
CA ALA A 90 1.61 0.18 10.80
C ALA A 90 1.78 -1.08 9.93
N LEU A 91 2.94 -1.22 9.27
CA LEU A 91 3.30 -2.44 8.53
C LEU A 91 3.47 -3.63 9.48
N ALA A 92 4.17 -3.47 10.62
CA ALA A 92 4.28 -4.51 11.63
C ALA A 92 2.92 -4.98 12.16
N ARG A 93 2.00 -4.02 12.39
CA ARG A 93 0.61 -4.30 12.77
C ARG A 93 -0.15 -5.06 11.67
N ALA A 94 0.01 -4.65 10.41
CA ALA A 94 -0.68 -5.27 9.28
C ALA A 94 -0.26 -6.75 9.05
N ILE A 95 0.99 -7.10 9.42
CA ILE A 95 1.50 -8.47 9.32
C ILE A 95 1.43 -9.26 10.63
N ALA A 96 0.81 -8.72 11.69
CA ALA A 96 0.81 -9.35 13.01
C ALA A 96 0.10 -10.72 13.02
N LEU A 97 -0.96 -10.88 12.22
CA LEU A 97 -1.72 -12.13 12.08
C LEU A 97 -1.21 -13.06 10.97
N ASP A 98 -0.03 -12.82 10.40
CA ASP A 98 0.52 -13.58 9.26
C ASP A 98 -0.49 -13.71 8.09
N PRO A 99 -0.94 -12.58 7.52
CA PRO A 99 -1.95 -12.60 6.48
C PRO A 99 -1.43 -13.27 5.19
N GLN A 100 -2.34 -13.86 4.40
CA GLN A 100 -2.01 -14.39 3.08
C GLN A 100 -1.93 -13.30 2.01
N ILE A 101 -2.65 -12.19 2.23
CA ILE A 101 -2.69 -11.05 1.31
C ILE A 101 -2.38 -9.78 2.12
N LEU A 102 -1.49 -8.95 1.60
CA LEU A 102 -1.19 -7.64 2.17
C LEU A 102 -1.43 -6.56 1.12
N MET A 103 -2.32 -5.64 1.45
CA MET A 103 -2.68 -4.51 0.60
C MET A 103 -2.00 -3.24 1.11
N TYR A 104 -1.41 -2.48 0.20
CA TYR A 104 -0.72 -1.22 0.46
C TYR A 104 -1.44 -0.11 -0.30
N ASP A 105 -1.94 0.88 0.42
CA ASP A 105 -2.62 2.04 -0.14
C ASP A 105 -1.68 3.24 -0.08
N GLU A 106 -1.15 3.64 -1.23
CA GLU A 106 -0.21 4.73 -1.42
C GLU A 106 0.94 4.74 -0.38
N PRO A 107 1.72 3.64 -0.27
CA PRO A 107 2.69 3.48 0.82
C PRO A 107 3.86 4.46 0.74
N PHE A 108 4.16 5.03 -0.43
CA PHE A 108 5.34 5.86 -0.66
C PHE A 108 5.10 7.36 -0.47
N VAL A 109 3.84 7.80 -0.55
CA VAL A 109 3.47 9.23 -0.49
C VAL A 109 3.97 9.93 0.78
N GLY A 110 4.63 11.08 0.59
CA GLY A 110 5.09 11.93 1.70
C GLY A 110 6.25 11.36 2.50
N GLN A 111 6.98 10.38 1.96
CA GLN A 111 8.22 9.88 2.55
C GLN A 111 9.43 10.66 2.02
N ASP A 112 10.43 10.85 2.88
CA ASP A 112 11.76 11.24 2.40
C ASP A 112 12.40 10.08 1.60
N PRO A 113 13.39 10.37 0.72
CA PRO A 113 13.98 9.34 -0.14
C PRO A 113 14.60 8.14 0.59
N ILE A 114 15.11 8.37 1.81
CA ILE A 114 15.72 7.27 2.61
C ILE A 114 14.63 6.38 3.17
N ALA A 115 13.60 6.97 3.78
CA ALA A 115 12.46 6.24 4.34
C ALA A 115 11.70 5.48 3.24
N MET A 116 11.55 6.08 2.05
CA MET A 116 10.97 5.45 0.87
C MET A 116 11.77 4.20 0.45
N GLY A 117 13.09 4.33 0.27
CA GLY A 117 13.95 3.21 -0.10
C GLY A 117 13.93 2.07 0.93
N VAL A 118 13.86 2.40 2.23
CA VAL A 118 13.67 1.40 3.30
C VAL A 118 12.34 0.68 3.16
N LEU A 119 11.25 1.40 2.89
CA LEU A 119 9.92 0.81 2.78
C LEU A 119 9.80 -0.10 1.54
N VAL A 120 10.30 0.36 0.38
CA VAL A 120 10.40 -0.45 -0.86
C VAL A 120 11.09 -1.79 -0.58
N ARG A 121 12.26 -1.72 0.06
CA ARG A 121 13.02 -2.92 0.41
C ARG A 121 12.27 -3.82 1.40
N LEU A 122 11.59 -3.26 2.40
CA LEU A 122 10.81 -4.01 3.37
C LEU A 122 9.63 -4.73 2.71
N ILE A 123 8.90 -4.07 1.80
CA ILE A 123 7.77 -4.68 1.08
C ILE A 123 8.26 -5.92 0.33
N ARG A 124 9.34 -5.82 -0.43
CA ARG A 124 9.88 -6.96 -1.18
C ARG A 124 10.38 -8.07 -0.26
N LEU A 125 11.16 -7.71 0.77
CA LEU A 125 11.71 -8.67 1.73
C LEU A 125 10.62 -9.45 2.48
N LEU A 126 9.55 -8.77 2.91
CA LEU A 126 8.43 -9.41 3.59
C LEU A 126 7.63 -10.31 2.64
N ASN A 127 7.43 -9.87 1.39
CA ASN A 127 6.79 -10.68 0.38
C ASN A 127 7.56 -12.00 0.15
N ASP A 128 8.87 -11.90 -0.06
CA ASP A 128 9.74 -13.07 -0.30
C ASP A 128 9.83 -13.98 0.94
N ALA A 129 9.96 -13.41 2.13
CA ALA A 129 10.16 -14.16 3.36
C ALA A 129 8.89 -14.86 3.86
N LEU A 130 7.73 -14.23 3.69
CA LEU A 130 6.45 -14.73 4.18
C LEU A 130 5.64 -15.46 3.11
N GLY A 131 6.05 -15.38 1.83
CA GLY A 131 5.31 -15.99 0.71
C GLY A 131 3.91 -15.41 0.53
N ILE A 132 3.70 -14.14 0.89
CA ILE A 132 2.39 -13.48 0.82
C ILE A 132 2.14 -12.89 -0.57
N THR A 133 0.86 -12.72 -0.92
CA THR A 133 0.46 -11.94 -2.08
C THR A 133 0.38 -10.46 -1.71
N SER A 134 1.19 -9.61 -2.34
CA SER A 134 1.19 -8.16 -2.11
C SER A 134 0.46 -7.43 -3.22
N ILE A 135 -0.48 -6.54 -2.85
CA ILE A 135 -1.17 -5.63 -3.77
C ILE A 135 -0.79 -4.20 -3.39
N VAL A 136 -0.07 -3.51 -4.26
CA VAL A 136 0.36 -2.13 -4.03
C VAL A 136 -0.43 -1.20 -4.94
N VAL A 137 -1.19 -0.28 -4.37
CA VAL A 137 -1.81 0.83 -5.08
C VAL A 137 -0.92 2.05 -4.92
N SER A 138 -0.39 2.57 -6.01
CA SER A 138 0.50 3.73 -5.99
C SER A 138 0.55 4.44 -7.35
N HIS A 139 0.91 5.71 -7.31
CA HIS A 139 1.26 6.51 -8.49
C HIS A 139 2.79 6.75 -8.58
N ASP A 140 3.56 6.27 -7.62
CA ASP A 140 5.04 6.33 -7.62
C ASP A 140 5.59 5.20 -8.50
N LEU A 141 5.77 5.50 -9.78
CA LEU A 141 6.05 4.49 -10.82
C LEU A 141 7.38 3.80 -10.66
N ALA A 142 8.44 4.57 -10.34
CA ALA A 142 9.80 4.04 -10.24
C ALA A 142 9.91 3.01 -9.10
N GLU A 143 9.39 3.36 -7.93
CA GLU A 143 9.36 2.52 -6.74
C GLU A 143 8.51 1.28 -6.97
N THR A 144 7.29 1.48 -7.50
CA THR A 144 6.36 0.37 -7.78
C THR A 144 6.96 -0.60 -8.80
N ALA A 145 7.50 -0.11 -9.92
CA ALA A 145 8.10 -0.94 -10.95
C ALA A 145 9.33 -1.73 -10.45
N SER A 146 10.04 -1.20 -9.45
CA SER A 146 11.23 -1.86 -8.89
C SER A 146 10.91 -3.11 -8.07
N ILE A 147 9.68 -3.25 -7.57
CA ILE A 147 9.26 -4.36 -6.70
C ILE A 147 8.10 -5.18 -7.26
N ALA A 148 7.39 -4.69 -8.27
CA ALA A 148 6.24 -5.38 -8.82
C ALA A 148 6.66 -6.53 -9.76
N ASP A 149 6.00 -7.67 -9.61
CA ASP A 149 6.09 -8.77 -10.59
C ASP A 149 5.12 -8.53 -11.76
N TYR A 150 4.00 -7.84 -11.49
CA TYR A 150 2.95 -7.53 -12.47
C TYR A 150 2.20 -6.24 -12.12
N ILE A 151 1.85 -5.43 -13.11
CA ILE A 151 1.20 -4.14 -12.94
C ILE A 151 -0.10 -4.07 -13.75
N TYR A 152 -1.12 -3.48 -13.14
CA TYR A 152 -2.36 -3.06 -13.79
C TYR A 152 -2.39 -1.52 -13.81
N VAL A 153 -2.43 -0.93 -15.00
CA VAL A 153 -2.65 0.52 -15.16
C VAL A 153 -4.14 0.77 -15.23
N VAL A 154 -4.66 1.52 -14.26
CA VAL A 154 -6.11 1.81 -14.14
C VAL A 154 -6.36 3.28 -14.47
N GLY A 155 -7.38 3.55 -15.27
CA GLY A 155 -7.84 4.90 -15.58
C GLY A 155 -9.27 4.88 -16.10
N ASP A 156 -10.02 5.94 -15.87
CA ASP A 156 -11.43 6.07 -16.27
C ASP A 156 -12.33 4.89 -15.85
N GLY A 157 -12.03 4.30 -14.68
CA GLY A 157 -12.76 3.15 -14.15
C GLY A 157 -12.49 1.82 -14.88
N GLN A 158 -11.44 1.75 -15.70
CA GLN A 158 -11.09 0.57 -16.49
C GLN A 158 -9.60 0.26 -16.37
N VAL A 159 -9.23 -0.99 -16.68
CA VAL A 159 -7.83 -1.39 -16.87
C VAL A 159 -7.41 -0.94 -18.28
N LEU A 160 -6.50 0.03 -18.34
CA LEU A 160 -5.96 0.57 -19.60
C LEU A 160 -4.90 -0.34 -20.19
N GLY A 161 -4.20 -1.08 -19.36
CA GLY A 161 -3.20 -2.06 -19.73
C GLY A 161 -2.67 -2.81 -18.52
N GLN A 162 -2.02 -3.92 -18.80
CA GLN A 162 -1.46 -4.80 -17.76
C GLN A 162 -0.25 -5.53 -18.32
N GLY A 163 0.68 -5.92 -17.46
CA GLY A 163 1.89 -6.65 -17.84
C GLY A 163 2.99 -6.52 -16.79
N THR A 164 4.14 -7.06 -17.09
CA THR A 164 5.35 -6.81 -16.32
C THR A 164 5.79 -5.35 -16.46
N PRO A 165 6.61 -4.81 -15.52
CA PRO A 165 7.14 -3.45 -15.64
C PRO A 165 7.78 -3.16 -17.01
N ASP A 166 8.57 -4.09 -17.54
CA ASP A 166 9.26 -3.93 -18.83
C ASP A 166 8.27 -3.89 -20.01
N GLU A 167 7.24 -4.74 -20.00
CA GLU A 167 6.20 -4.73 -21.03
C GLU A 167 5.42 -3.41 -21.06
N LEU A 168 5.11 -2.85 -19.90
CA LEU A 168 4.39 -1.58 -19.80
C LEU A 168 5.28 -0.39 -20.21
N MET A 169 6.56 -0.40 -19.84
CA MET A 169 7.53 0.61 -20.27
C MET A 169 7.72 0.61 -21.81
N GLY A 170 7.62 -0.56 -22.44
CA GLY A 170 7.67 -0.75 -23.90
C GLY A 170 6.33 -0.62 -24.62
N SER A 171 5.24 -0.28 -23.93
CA SER A 171 3.89 -0.28 -24.49
C SER A 171 3.71 0.71 -25.65
N ASP A 172 3.06 0.26 -26.71
CA ASP A 172 2.65 1.11 -27.84
C ASP A 172 1.39 1.94 -27.55
N ASN A 173 0.66 1.64 -26.47
CA ASN A 173 -0.50 2.43 -26.06
C ASN A 173 -0.04 3.83 -25.59
N PRO A 174 -0.45 4.92 -26.28
CA PRO A 174 0.07 6.25 -25.97
C PRO A 174 -0.33 6.75 -24.58
N ARG A 175 -1.46 6.31 -24.02
CA ARG A 175 -1.88 6.68 -22.64
C ARG A 175 -1.01 5.99 -21.59
N ILE A 176 -0.70 4.70 -21.78
CA ILE A 176 0.20 3.95 -20.91
C ILE A 176 1.59 4.55 -20.96
N ARG A 177 2.09 4.82 -22.18
CA ARG A 177 3.42 5.41 -22.38
C ARG A 177 3.52 6.79 -21.72
N GLN A 178 2.51 7.66 -21.87
CA GLN A 178 2.47 8.96 -21.21
C GLN A 178 2.53 8.80 -19.69
N PHE A 179 1.72 7.92 -19.13
CA PHE A 179 1.68 7.66 -17.69
C PHE A 179 3.00 7.08 -17.19
N MET A 180 3.51 6.02 -17.83
CA MET A 180 4.74 5.33 -17.40
C MET A 180 5.98 6.21 -17.52
N LYS A 181 6.02 7.20 -18.42
CA LYS A 181 7.13 8.14 -18.60
C LYS A 181 6.95 9.46 -17.85
N GLY A 182 5.75 9.76 -17.38
CA GLY A 182 5.41 11.05 -16.82
C GLY A 182 5.45 12.19 -17.84
N ASP A 183 5.15 11.90 -19.12
CA ASP A 183 5.21 12.89 -20.18
C ASP A 183 4.09 13.93 -20.00
N PRO A 184 4.42 15.26 -20.01
CA PRO A 184 3.42 16.31 -19.85
C PRO A 184 2.46 16.40 -21.06
N ASP A 185 2.94 16.01 -22.23
CA ASP A 185 2.18 16.04 -23.48
C ASP A 185 1.75 14.63 -23.88
N GLY A 186 0.46 14.47 -24.25
CA GLY A 186 -0.06 13.18 -24.69
C GLY A 186 -1.58 13.11 -24.69
N PRO A 187 -2.15 11.90 -24.75
CA PRO A 187 -3.60 11.68 -24.79
C PRO A 187 -4.36 12.23 -23.57
N VAL A 188 -3.69 12.33 -22.40
CA VAL A 188 -4.24 13.03 -21.24
C VAL A 188 -3.79 14.50 -21.35
N PRO A 189 -4.71 15.43 -21.67
CA PRO A 189 -4.35 16.81 -21.96
C PRO A 189 -3.99 17.57 -20.66
N PHE A 190 -3.01 18.45 -20.75
CA PHE A 190 -2.70 19.39 -19.69
C PHE A 190 -3.84 20.41 -19.45
N HIS A 191 -4.46 20.89 -20.55
CA HIS A 191 -5.53 21.87 -20.47
C HIS A 191 -6.88 21.21 -20.24
N PHE A 192 -7.64 21.73 -19.29
CA PHE A 192 -9.05 21.40 -19.18
C PHE A 192 -9.78 21.94 -20.43
N PRO A 193 -10.73 21.18 -21.02
CA PRO A 193 -11.46 21.62 -22.23
C PRO A 193 -12.10 23.00 -22.04
N ALA A 194 -11.77 23.92 -22.92
CA ALA A 194 -12.30 25.29 -22.95
C ALA A 194 -12.49 25.74 -24.41
N PRO A 195 -13.30 26.76 -24.67
CA PRO A 195 -13.33 27.44 -25.95
C PRO A 195 -11.94 27.99 -26.35
N ASP A 196 -11.79 28.35 -27.63
CA ASP A 196 -10.54 28.94 -28.09
C ASP A 196 -10.18 30.20 -27.29
N TYR A 197 -8.97 30.23 -26.73
CA TYR A 197 -8.52 31.29 -25.85
C TYR A 197 -8.58 32.67 -26.48
N ARG A 198 -8.29 32.78 -27.80
CA ARG A 198 -8.38 34.05 -28.53
C ARG A 198 -9.82 34.51 -28.67
N ALA A 199 -10.74 33.57 -28.92
CA ALA A 199 -12.17 33.90 -29.02
C ALA A 199 -12.70 34.39 -27.67
N ASP A 200 -12.33 33.73 -26.58
CA ASP A 200 -12.69 34.16 -25.21
C ASP A 200 -12.07 35.54 -24.86
N LEU A 201 -10.78 35.75 -25.18
CA LEU A 201 -10.06 36.97 -24.83
C LEU A 201 -10.53 38.17 -25.67
N LEU A 202 -10.73 37.99 -26.96
CA LEU A 202 -11.06 39.08 -27.88
C LEU A 202 -12.56 39.32 -28.00
N GLY A 203 -13.38 38.55 -27.31
CA GLY A 203 -14.83 38.70 -27.29
C GLY A 203 -15.41 38.56 -28.67
N ALA A 204 -15.09 37.49 -29.39
CA ALA A 204 -15.74 37.18 -30.65
C ALA A 204 -17.25 37.09 -30.43
N ARG A 205 -17.93 38.23 -30.67
CA ARG A 205 -19.36 38.42 -30.68
C ARG A 205 -19.94 38.03 -32.01
#